data_c27f487c2eee6defb6808e90008bc43e
#
_entry.id   c27f487c2eee6defb6808e90008bc43e
#
_cell.length_a   1.000
_cell.length_b   1.000
_cell.length_c   1.000
_cell.angle_alpha   90.00
_cell.angle_beta   90.00
_cell.angle_gamma   90.00
#
_symmetry.space_group_name_H-M   'P 1'
#
loop_
_entity.id
_entity.type
_entity.pdbx_description
1 polymer ?
#
loop_
_entity_poly.entity_id
_entity_poly.type
_entity_poly.pdbx_seq_one_letter_code
_entity_poly.pdbx_strand_id
1 'polypeptide(L)'
;MGIWLINADVLAGSRFRASALAETIAMLGVLAGLRPNRPGQLTQPAQQQAAFRARMAGDPVGRAFVNGALQPAWLADFLCAPPNDDEHTLDDEMQRIRSASSAALRADLAGHDPTLDVPDLPERIAAVLDWVWTEVVAPDWQRRERAFEADIIARTRRLSTSGWASALDDMRPNMRWLGEGRLQINAYDYPPLDLTNGQLLFIPTTSARGWVGWRRPHRYSGPAGR
;
A
#
# COMPACT_ATOMS: atom_id res chain seq x y z
N MET A 1 4.24 8.97 -17.65
CA MET A 1 3.06 9.01 -16.75
C MET A 1 2.55 7.60 -16.54
N GLY A 2 2.41 7.17 -15.28
CA GLY A 2 1.80 5.87 -14.98
C GLY A 2 0.30 5.90 -15.31
N ILE A 3 -0.09 5.18 -16.33
CA ILE A 3 -1.48 5.09 -16.80
C ILE A 3 -1.98 3.66 -16.60
N TRP A 4 -3.18 3.53 -16.05
CA TRP A 4 -3.93 2.28 -16.03
C TRP A 4 -5.06 2.34 -17.03
N LEU A 5 -5.17 1.27 -17.82
CA LEU A 5 -6.28 1.07 -18.76
C LEU A 5 -7.34 0.24 -18.05
N ILE A 6 -8.53 0.80 -17.88
CA ILE A 6 -9.64 0.20 -17.15
C ILE A 6 -10.93 0.38 -17.96
N ASN A 7 -11.78 -0.64 -17.98
CA ASN A 7 -13.06 -0.57 -18.64
C ASN A 7 -14.20 -0.21 -17.67
N ALA A 8 -15.42 -0.08 -18.19
CA ALA A 8 -16.60 0.25 -17.39
C ALA A 8 -16.92 -0.80 -16.34
N ASP A 9 -16.69 -2.08 -16.63
CA ASP A 9 -16.96 -3.18 -15.70
C ASP A 9 -16.01 -3.16 -14.51
N VAL A 10 -14.71 -2.86 -14.74
CA VAL A 10 -13.73 -2.68 -13.68
C VAL A 10 -14.11 -1.50 -12.78
N LEU A 11 -14.53 -0.37 -13.36
CA LEU A 11 -15.02 0.77 -12.60
C LEU A 11 -16.27 0.42 -11.78
N ALA A 12 -17.25 -0.24 -12.39
CA ALA A 12 -18.47 -0.66 -11.72
C ALA A 12 -18.18 -1.65 -10.57
N GLY A 13 -17.17 -2.52 -10.76
CA GLY A 13 -16.68 -3.46 -9.75
C GLY A 13 -15.80 -2.85 -8.67
N SER A 14 -15.37 -1.60 -8.83
CA SER A 14 -14.42 -0.94 -7.89
C SER A 14 -15.05 -0.71 -6.52
N ARG A 15 -14.22 -0.76 -5.47
CA ARG A 15 -14.62 -0.63 -4.07
C ARG A 15 -13.69 0.31 -3.32
N PHE A 16 -14.23 0.91 -2.26
CA PHE A 16 -13.43 1.57 -1.23
C PHE A 16 -13.35 0.66 -0.01
N ARG A 17 -12.18 0.51 0.57
CA ARG A 17 -11.99 -0.33 1.75
C ARG A 17 -10.83 0.18 2.60
N ALA A 18 -10.97 0.15 3.92
CA ALA A 18 -9.86 0.31 4.84
C ALA A 18 -9.02 -0.97 4.89
N SER A 19 -7.71 -0.82 5.14
CA SER A 19 -6.76 -1.92 5.31
C SER A 19 -5.77 -1.56 6.41
N ALA A 20 -5.69 -2.41 7.42
CA ALA A 20 -4.73 -2.25 8.52
C ALA A 20 -3.29 -2.42 8.02
N LEU A 21 -3.06 -3.36 7.11
CA LEU A 21 -1.74 -3.58 6.51
C LEU A 21 -1.32 -2.40 5.64
N ALA A 22 -2.21 -1.86 4.80
CA ALA A 22 -1.89 -0.69 3.96
C ALA A 22 -1.51 0.54 4.81
N GLU A 23 -2.21 0.78 5.93
CA GLU A 23 -1.85 1.84 6.86
C GLU A 23 -0.51 1.58 7.54
N THR A 24 -0.24 0.33 7.95
CA THR A 24 1.04 -0.09 8.54
C THR A 24 2.21 0.16 7.57
N ILE A 25 2.05 -0.19 6.30
CA ILE A 25 3.05 0.03 5.26
C ILE A 25 3.23 1.53 4.97
N ALA A 26 2.15 2.30 4.97
CA ALA A 26 2.22 3.75 4.83
C ALA A 26 3.04 4.39 5.96
N MET A 27 2.83 3.94 7.21
CA MET A 27 3.59 4.40 8.37
C MET A 27 5.04 3.91 8.36
N LEU A 28 5.30 2.70 7.89
CA LEU A 28 6.67 2.22 7.65
C LEU A 28 7.42 3.17 6.69
N GLY A 29 6.77 3.61 5.60
CA GLY A 29 7.34 4.58 4.66
C GLY A 29 7.63 5.95 5.30
N VAL A 30 6.80 6.40 6.24
CA VAL A 30 7.03 7.62 7.02
C VAL A 30 8.22 7.46 7.96
N LEU A 31 8.29 6.35 8.71
CA LEU A 31 9.39 6.04 9.62
C LEU A 31 10.73 5.89 8.90
N ALA A 32 10.72 5.32 7.71
CA ALA A 32 11.89 5.21 6.84
C ALA A 32 12.32 6.54 6.18
N GLY A 33 11.55 7.64 6.38
CA GLY A 33 11.86 8.95 5.80
C GLY A 33 11.58 9.06 4.30
N LEU A 34 10.90 8.08 3.71
CA LEU A 34 10.61 8.01 2.27
C LEU A 34 9.29 8.69 1.90
N ARG A 35 8.48 9.03 2.89
CA ARG A 35 7.18 9.68 2.70
C ARG A 35 7.02 10.84 3.66
N PRO A 36 6.58 12.02 3.17
CA PRO A 36 6.32 13.14 4.06
C PRO A 36 5.08 12.85 4.92
N ASN A 37 5.15 13.27 6.17
CA ASN A 37 3.99 13.35 7.03
C ASN A 37 3.14 14.56 6.61
N ARG A 38 1.82 14.46 6.55
CA ARG A 38 0.96 15.61 6.25
C ARG A 38 0.95 16.56 7.46
N PRO A 39 1.09 17.88 7.25
CA PRO A 39 0.82 18.84 8.31
C PRO A 39 -0.62 18.66 8.85
N GLY A 40 -0.77 18.59 10.18
CA GLY A 40 -2.07 18.40 10.83
C GLY A 40 -2.58 16.97 10.93
N GLN A 41 -1.91 15.99 10.32
CA GLN A 41 -2.13 14.57 10.60
C GLN A 41 -1.27 14.13 11.80
N LEU A 42 -1.69 13.01 12.41
CA LEU A 42 -1.03 12.38 13.56
C LEU A 42 0.50 12.44 13.41
N THR A 43 1.09 13.43 14.07
CA THR A 43 2.54 13.65 14.07
C THR A 43 3.17 12.42 14.70
N GLN A 44 4.01 11.73 13.96
CA GLN A 44 4.80 10.65 14.53
C GLN A 44 5.69 11.28 15.60
N PRO A 45 5.56 10.90 16.86
CA PRO A 45 6.46 11.43 17.89
C PRO A 45 7.91 11.16 17.49
N ALA A 46 8.80 12.14 17.70
CA ALA A 46 10.23 11.96 17.45
C ALA A 46 10.79 10.69 18.13
N GLN A 47 10.15 10.29 19.23
CA GLN A 47 10.43 9.07 19.96
C GLN A 47 10.20 7.81 19.12
N GLN A 48 9.10 7.72 18.36
CA GLN A 48 8.82 6.55 17.50
C GLN A 48 9.82 6.44 16.34
N GLN A 49 10.22 7.58 15.75
CA GLN A 49 11.26 7.59 14.74
C GLN A 49 12.63 7.16 15.31
N ALA A 50 12.95 7.60 16.53
CA ALA A 50 14.18 7.19 17.20
C ALA A 50 14.17 5.68 17.52
N ALA A 51 13.06 5.16 18.04
CA ALA A 51 12.88 3.74 18.33
C ALA A 51 12.98 2.88 17.06
N PHE A 52 12.36 3.31 15.97
CA PHE A 52 12.46 2.63 14.67
C PHE A 52 13.92 2.58 14.17
N ARG A 53 14.63 3.70 14.22
CA ARG A 53 16.05 3.74 13.82
C ARG A 53 16.91 2.82 14.68
N ALA A 54 16.69 2.80 15.98
CA ALA A 54 17.41 1.91 16.91
C ALA A 54 17.12 0.43 16.60
N ARG A 55 15.86 0.08 16.32
CA ARG A 55 15.48 -1.27 15.89
C ARG A 55 16.18 -1.67 14.59
N MET A 56 16.13 -0.82 13.57
CA MET A 56 16.75 -1.10 12.26
C MET A 56 18.28 -1.18 12.36
N ALA A 57 18.92 -0.48 13.29
CA ALA A 57 20.36 -0.60 13.55
C ALA A 57 20.72 -2.01 14.07
N GLY A 58 19.86 -2.61 14.88
CA GLY A 58 20.05 -3.97 15.41
C GLY A 58 19.48 -5.11 14.55
N ASP A 59 18.79 -4.79 13.45
CA ASP A 59 18.13 -5.76 12.57
C ASP A 59 18.59 -5.57 11.09
N PRO A 60 19.70 -6.18 10.69
CA PRO A 60 20.21 -6.03 9.32
C PRO A 60 19.26 -6.58 8.26
N VAL A 61 18.53 -7.67 8.53
CA VAL A 61 17.55 -8.24 7.59
C VAL A 61 16.35 -7.31 7.45
N GLY A 62 15.80 -6.81 8.56
CA GLY A 62 14.71 -5.84 8.54
C GLY A 62 15.10 -4.56 7.81
N ARG A 63 16.33 -4.07 8.00
CA ARG A 63 16.83 -2.90 7.28
C ARG A 63 16.98 -3.16 5.78
N ALA A 64 17.51 -4.30 5.39
CA ALA A 64 17.64 -4.70 3.99
C ALA A 64 16.25 -4.85 3.33
N PHE A 65 15.29 -5.44 4.04
CA PHE A 65 13.89 -5.50 3.61
C PHE A 65 13.32 -4.10 3.37
N VAL A 66 13.40 -3.19 4.35
CA VAL A 66 12.86 -1.82 4.22
C VAL A 66 13.46 -1.11 3.03
N ASN A 67 14.78 -1.21 2.85
CA ASN A 67 15.49 -0.61 1.72
C ASN A 67 15.12 -1.24 0.37
N GLY A 68 14.92 -2.56 0.33
CA GLY A 68 14.55 -3.28 -0.89
C GLY A 68 13.09 -3.15 -1.26
N ALA A 69 12.18 -3.03 -0.27
CA ALA A 69 10.74 -3.00 -0.51
C ALA A 69 10.19 -1.60 -0.76
N LEU A 70 10.85 -0.56 -0.23
CA LEU A 70 10.38 0.81 -0.25
C LEU A 70 11.36 1.70 -1.02
N GLN A 71 10.99 2.13 -2.20
CA GLN A 71 11.75 3.08 -3.02
C GLN A 71 10.93 4.38 -3.21
N PRO A 72 11.55 5.51 -3.57
CA PRO A 72 10.84 6.78 -3.76
C PRO A 72 9.67 6.70 -4.73
N ALA A 73 9.79 5.90 -5.78
CA ALA A 73 8.80 5.75 -6.84
C ALA A 73 8.18 4.36 -6.95
N TRP A 74 8.63 3.40 -6.13
CA TRP A 74 8.23 2.00 -6.22
C TRP A 74 8.03 1.37 -4.83
N LEU A 75 7.18 0.37 -4.77
CA LEU A 75 6.87 -0.42 -3.59
C LEU A 75 6.77 -1.88 -4.04
N ALA A 76 7.33 -2.82 -3.28
CA ALA A 76 7.25 -4.24 -3.57
C ALA A 76 5.79 -4.70 -3.76
N ASP A 77 5.53 -5.50 -4.78
CA ASP A 77 4.18 -5.87 -5.20
C ASP A 77 3.42 -6.64 -4.12
N PHE A 78 4.11 -7.49 -3.34
CA PHE A 78 3.48 -8.23 -2.25
C PHE A 78 2.97 -7.31 -1.12
N LEU A 79 3.53 -6.12 -0.97
CA LEU A 79 3.03 -5.09 -0.06
C LEU A 79 1.85 -4.30 -0.64
N CYS A 80 1.69 -4.31 -1.96
CA CYS A 80 0.61 -3.61 -2.66
C CYS A 80 -0.67 -4.45 -2.81
N ALA A 81 -0.63 -5.73 -2.47
CA ALA A 81 -1.77 -6.62 -2.64
C ALA A 81 -2.95 -6.14 -1.77
N PRO A 82 -4.11 -5.83 -2.38
CA PRO A 82 -5.27 -5.39 -1.63
C PRO A 82 -5.83 -6.52 -0.76
N PRO A 83 -6.53 -6.20 0.34
CA PRO A 83 -7.16 -7.21 1.18
C PRO A 83 -8.21 -8.01 0.40
N ASN A 84 -8.31 -9.31 0.68
CA ASN A 84 -9.39 -10.16 0.19
C ASN A 84 -10.69 -9.86 0.94
N ASP A 85 -11.84 -10.27 0.38
CA ASP A 85 -13.15 -9.93 0.94
C ASP A 85 -13.38 -10.53 2.35
N ASP A 86 -12.68 -11.61 2.67
CA ASP A 86 -12.68 -12.31 3.97
C ASP A 86 -11.58 -11.83 4.94
N GLU A 87 -10.69 -10.95 4.51
CA GLU A 87 -9.63 -10.41 5.37
C GLU A 87 -10.12 -9.13 6.06
N HIS A 88 -10.31 -9.17 7.38
CA HIS A 88 -10.85 -8.06 8.17
C HIS A 88 -9.88 -7.49 9.20
N THR A 89 -8.83 -8.22 9.51
CA THR A 89 -7.82 -7.84 10.50
C THR A 89 -6.43 -7.75 9.88
N LEU A 90 -5.51 -7.10 10.58
CA LEU A 90 -4.11 -7.11 10.18
C LEU A 90 -3.57 -8.54 10.05
N ASP A 91 -3.93 -9.43 10.98
CA ASP A 91 -3.43 -10.80 10.99
C ASP A 91 -3.89 -11.58 9.74
N ASP A 92 -5.14 -11.41 9.34
CA ASP A 92 -5.66 -11.97 8.09
C ASP A 92 -4.85 -11.47 6.87
N GLU A 93 -4.62 -10.16 6.77
CA GLU A 93 -3.83 -9.57 5.67
C GLU A 93 -2.36 -10.00 5.71
N MET A 94 -1.77 -10.14 6.90
CA MET A 94 -0.39 -10.57 7.12
C MET A 94 -0.15 -12.04 6.78
N GLN A 95 -1.19 -12.86 6.83
CA GLN A 95 -1.06 -14.30 6.55
C GLN A 95 -0.51 -14.57 5.14
N ARG A 96 -0.80 -13.71 4.17
CA ARG A 96 -0.23 -13.81 2.82
C ARG A 96 1.28 -13.66 2.80
N ILE A 97 1.81 -12.74 3.62
CA ILE A 97 3.26 -12.51 3.74
C ILE A 97 3.91 -13.68 4.46
N ARG A 98 3.32 -14.13 5.58
CA ARG A 98 3.83 -15.26 6.37
C ARG A 98 3.82 -16.58 5.60
N SER A 99 2.85 -16.78 4.70
CA SER A 99 2.74 -18.00 3.89
C SER A 99 3.54 -17.96 2.58
N ALA A 100 4.12 -16.83 2.22
CA ALA A 100 4.93 -16.70 1.02
C ALA A 100 6.30 -17.39 1.18
N SER A 101 6.87 -17.91 0.10
CA SER A 101 8.24 -18.43 0.16
C SER A 101 9.27 -17.30 0.21
N SER A 102 10.38 -17.50 0.93
CA SER A 102 11.49 -16.54 0.98
C SER A 102 12.00 -16.20 -0.42
N ALA A 103 12.01 -17.16 -1.35
CA ALA A 103 12.44 -16.95 -2.73
C ALA A 103 11.48 -16.00 -3.49
N ALA A 104 10.17 -16.16 -3.32
CA ALA A 104 9.17 -15.28 -3.94
C ALA A 104 9.27 -13.85 -3.41
N LEU A 105 9.41 -13.68 -2.10
CA LEU A 105 9.55 -12.34 -1.50
C LEU A 105 10.85 -11.66 -1.95
N ARG A 106 11.99 -12.40 -2.00
CA ARG A 106 13.24 -11.84 -2.51
C ARG A 106 13.16 -11.39 -3.96
N ALA A 107 12.48 -12.17 -4.80
CA ALA A 107 12.34 -11.85 -6.22
C ALA A 107 11.58 -10.54 -6.47
N ASP A 108 10.75 -10.13 -5.51
CA ASP A 108 9.94 -8.90 -5.55
C ASP A 108 10.61 -7.71 -4.84
N LEU A 109 11.81 -7.88 -4.29
CA LEU A 109 12.56 -6.79 -3.67
C LEU A 109 13.52 -6.14 -4.68
N ALA A 110 13.69 -4.82 -4.59
CA ALA A 110 14.61 -4.08 -5.44
C ALA A 110 16.08 -4.40 -5.08
N GLY A 111 16.84 -4.79 -6.10
CA GLY A 111 18.25 -5.14 -5.94
C GLY A 111 18.47 -6.52 -5.31
N HIS A 112 19.73 -6.96 -5.33
CA HIS A 112 20.15 -8.19 -4.65
C HIS A 112 20.97 -7.83 -3.41
N ASP A 113 20.38 -8.04 -2.22
CA ASP A 113 21.08 -7.91 -0.94
C ASP A 113 21.24 -9.30 -0.33
N PRO A 114 22.48 -9.83 -0.21
CA PRO A 114 22.71 -11.15 0.39
C PRO A 114 22.22 -11.30 1.83
N THR A 115 22.01 -10.20 2.55
CA THR A 115 21.42 -10.19 3.90
C THR A 115 20.01 -10.78 3.90
N LEU A 116 19.29 -10.73 2.75
CA LEU A 116 17.96 -11.29 2.58
C LEU A 116 17.95 -12.78 2.25
N ASP A 117 19.12 -13.42 2.09
CA ASP A 117 19.25 -14.85 1.82
C ASP A 117 19.07 -15.69 3.10
N VAL A 118 17.93 -15.49 3.78
CA VAL A 118 17.57 -16.20 5.00
C VAL A 118 16.30 -17.04 4.77
N PRO A 119 16.21 -18.24 5.37
CA PRO A 119 15.05 -19.12 5.18
C PRO A 119 13.77 -18.57 5.84
N ASP A 120 13.91 -17.78 6.91
CA ASP A 120 12.85 -17.18 7.71
C ASP A 120 12.53 -15.74 7.29
N LEU A 121 12.75 -15.40 6.01
CA LEU A 121 12.49 -14.05 5.50
C LEU A 121 11.02 -13.59 5.68
N PRO A 122 9.98 -14.44 5.45
CA PRO A 122 8.59 -14.06 5.69
C PRO A 122 8.34 -13.63 7.14
N GLU A 123 8.87 -14.37 8.09
CA GLU A 123 8.74 -14.10 9.53
C GLU A 123 9.47 -12.81 9.92
N ARG A 124 10.65 -12.57 9.32
CA ARG A 124 11.42 -11.33 9.55
C ARG A 124 10.68 -10.11 9.03
N ILE A 125 10.11 -10.20 7.82
CA ILE A 125 9.29 -9.14 7.25
C ILE A 125 8.06 -8.91 8.12
N ALA A 126 7.36 -9.98 8.49
CA ALA A 126 6.20 -9.90 9.38
C ALA A 126 6.55 -9.22 10.71
N ALA A 127 7.68 -9.56 11.32
CA ALA A 127 8.12 -8.97 12.58
C ALA A 127 8.40 -7.45 12.49
N VAL A 128 8.85 -6.95 11.34
CA VAL A 128 9.00 -5.51 11.11
C VAL A 128 7.63 -4.84 11.02
N LEU A 129 6.70 -5.42 10.26
CA LEU A 129 5.35 -4.88 10.08
C LEU A 129 4.54 -4.95 11.38
N ASP A 130 4.62 -6.06 12.12
CA ASP A 130 3.97 -6.22 13.44
C ASP A 130 4.48 -5.19 14.44
N TRP A 131 5.78 -4.87 14.41
CA TRP A 131 6.33 -3.81 15.26
C TRP A 131 5.76 -2.44 14.88
N VAL A 132 5.72 -2.11 13.59
CA VAL A 132 5.13 -0.83 13.13
C VAL A 132 3.66 -0.73 13.50
N TRP A 133 2.92 -1.83 13.36
CA TRP A 133 1.54 -1.88 13.80
C TRP A 133 1.41 -1.59 15.28
N THR A 134 2.10 -2.36 16.11
CA THR A 134 1.97 -2.31 17.57
C THR A 134 2.40 -0.96 18.15
N GLU A 135 3.51 -0.42 17.69
CA GLU A 135 4.09 0.79 18.26
C GLU A 135 3.53 2.09 17.65
N VAL A 136 2.98 2.01 16.43
CA VAL A 136 2.69 3.22 15.65
C VAL A 136 1.23 3.32 15.22
N VAL A 137 0.62 2.22 14.81
CA VAL A 137 -0.72 2.25 14.20
C VAL A 137 -1.80 1.86 15.21
N ALA A 138 -1.62 0.72 15.90
CA ALA A 138 -2.62 0.16 16.81
C ALA A 138 -3.07 1.11 17.93
N PRO A 139 -2.20 1.93 18.54
CA PRO A 139 -2.62 2.86 19.60
C PRO A 139 -3.71 3.85 19.15
N ASP A 140 -3.70 4.20 17.85
CA ASP A 140 -4.63 5.17 17.25
C ASP A 140 -5.59 4.54 16.23
N TRP A 141 -5.60 3.20 16.10
CA TRP A 141 -6.31 2.51 15.01
C TRP A 141 -7.76 2.91 14.90
N GLN A 142 -8.51 2.88 15.97
CA GLN A 142 -9.93 3.26 15.97
C GLN A 142 -10.19 4.69 15.47
N ARG A 143 -9.27 5.62 15.74
CA ARG A 143 -9.37 7.00 15.25
C ARG A 143 -9.06 7.07 13.75
N ARG A 144 -8.05 6.32 13.28
CA ARG A 144 -7.70 6.23 11.86
C ARG A 144 -8.81 5.60 11.07
N GLU A 145 -9.34 4.49 11.53
CA GLU A 145 -10.43 3.75 10.90
C GLU A 145 -11.69 4.62 10.74
N ARG A 146 -12.10 5.35 11.77
CA ARG A 146 -13.21 6.33 11.66
C ARG A 146 -12.93 7.43 10.62
N ALA A 147 -11.70 7.89 10.51
CA ALA A 147 -11.33 8.87 9.50
C ALA A 147 -11.39 8.28 8.08
N PHE A 148 -10.98 7.02 7.91
CA PHE A 148 -11.09 6.29 6.64
C PHE A 148 -12.54 6.05 6.26
N GLU A 149 -13.39 5.64 7.20
CA GLU A 149 -14.84 5.48 6.97
C GLU A 149 -15.49 6.79 6.52
N ALA A 150 -15.15 7.90 7.18
CA ALA A 150 -15.65 9.21 6.81
C ALA A 150 -15.20 9.63 5.39
N ASP A 151 -13.95 9.36 5.01
CA ASP A 151 -13.46 9.63 3.65
C ASP A 151 -14.16 8.73 2.62
N ILE A 152 -14.34 7.45 2.91
CA ILE A 152 -15.07 6.49 2.07
C ILE A 152 -16.51 6.97 1.85
N ILE A 153 -17.21 7.38 2.90
CA ILE A 153 -18.58 7.91 2.80
C ILE A 153 -18.61 9.16 1.91
N ALA A 154 -17.69 10.09 2.12
CA ALA A 154 -17.61 11.32 1.33
C ALA A 154 -17.37 11.02 -0.16
N ARG A 155 -16.47 10.08 -0.47
CA ARG A 155 -16.16 9.68 -1.85
C ARG A 155 -17.30 8.90 -2.50
N THR A 156 -17.97 8.04 -1.76
CA THR A 156 -19.15 7.33 -2.25
C THR A 156 -20.27 8.31 -2.61
N ARG A 157 -20.46 9.37 -1.82
CA ARG A 157 -21.38 10.47 -2.19
C ARG A 157 -20.98 11.17 -3.47
N ARG A 158 -19.69 11.54 -3.61
CA ARG A 158 -19.19 12.17 -4.85
C ARG A 158 -19.38 11.25 -6.06
N LEU A 159 -19.11 9.94 -5.89
CA LEU A 159 -19.36 8.95 -6.93
C LEU A 159 -20.82 8.95 -7.39
N SER A 160 -21.76 8.91 -6.44
CA SER A 160 -23.20 8.88 -6.72
C SER A 160 -23.72 10.16 -7.36
N THR A 161 -23.15 11.33 -7.04
CA THR A 161 -23.64 12.63 -7.52
C THR A 161 -22.90 13.16 -8.73
N SER A 162 -21.63 12.82 -8.91
CA SER A 162 -20.73 13.49 -9.87
C SER A 162 -19.85 12.50 -10.64
N GLY A 163 -20.03 11.20 -10.44
CA GLY A 163 -19.31 10.14 -11.16
C GLY A 163 -17.87 9.95 -10.73
N TRP A 164 -17.20 8.98 -11.41
CA TRP A 164 -15.85 8.53 -11.07
C TRP A 164 -14.80 9.63 -11.18
N ALA A 165 -14.86 10.50 -12.19
CA ALA A 165 -13.90 11.58 -12.33
C ALA A 165 -13.81 12.44 -11.06
N SER A 166 -14.96 12.82 -10.51
CA SER A 166 -15.04 13.61 -9.27
C SER A 166 -14.68 12.80 -8.03
N ALA A 167 -15.02 11.51 -7.98
CA ALA A 167 -14.70 10.65 -6.83
C ALA A 167 -13.19 10.36 -6.72
N LEU A 168 -12.48 10.34 -7.85
CA LEU A 168 -11.04 10.09 -7.92
C LEU A 168 -10.20 11.36 -7.74
N ASP A 169 -10.81 12.51 -7.93
CA ASP A 169 -10.13 13.79 -7.70
C ASP A 169 -9.71 13.90 -6.22
N ASP A 170 -8.56 14.49 -5.95
CA ASP A 170 -7.97 14.64 -4.62
C ASP A 170 -7.60 13.34 -3.87
N MET A 171 -7.78 12.16 -4.45
CA MET A 171 -7.37 10.90 -3.77
C MET A 171 -5.86 10.85 -3.50
N ARG A 172 -5.10 11.29 -4.49
CA ARG A 172 -3.64 11.41 -4.37
C ARG A 172 -3.10 12.44 -5.36
N PRO A 173 -1.93 13.04 -5.07
CA PRO A 173 -1.26 13.93 -6.02
C PRO A 173 -1.05 13.24 -7.39
N ASN A 174 -1.36 13.95 -8.46
CA ASN A 174 -1.20 13.49 -9.85
C ASN A 174 -2.09 12.29 -10.24
N MET A 175 -3.09 11.93 -9.45
CA MET A 175 -4.11 10.98 -9.85
C MET A 175 -5.26 11.74 -10.52
N ARG A 176 -5.65 11.29 -11.71
CA ARG A 176 -6.76 11.90 -12.43
C ARG A 176 -7.35 10.97 -13.47
N TRP A 177 -8.65 11.04 -13.62
CA TRP A 177 -9.36 10.40 -14.71
C TRP A 177 -9.16 11.19 -16.02
N LEU A 178 -8.62 10.51 -17.05
CA LEU A 178 -8.33 11.15 -18.35
C LEU A 178 -9.42 10.89 -19.40
N GLY A 179 -10.47 10.13 -19.04
CA GLY A 179 -11.48 9.67 -19.99
C GLY A 179 -11.06 8.42 -20.73
N GLU A 180 -12.00 7.84 -21.50
CA GLU A 180 -11.77 6.68 -22.38
C GLU A 180 -11.06 5.51 -21.72
N GLY A 181 -11.43 5.18 -20.47
CA GLY A 181 -10.82 4.07 -19.75
C GLY A 181 -9.39 4.31 -19.29
N ARG A 182 -8.92 5.56 -19.22
CA ARG A 182 -7.56 5.89 -18.80
C ARG A 182 -7.54 6.58 -17.44
N LEU A 183 -6.88 5.96 -16.48
CA LEU A 183 -6.63 6.52 -15.16
C LEU A 183 -5.14 6.82 -15.01
N GLN A 184 -4.78 8.09 -14.89
CA GLN A 184 -3.44 8.47 -14.48
C GLN A 184 -3.31 8.23 -12.97
N ILE A 185 -2.29 7.50 -12.53
CA ILE A 185 -2.06 7.17 -11.12
C ILE A 185 -0.87 7.89 -10.50
N ASN A 186 0.06 8.36 -11.33
CA ASN A 186 1.24 9.12 -10.89
C ASN A 186 1.87 9.89 -12.07
N ALA A 187 2.92 10.65 -11.76
CA ALA A 187 3.66 11.41 -12.77
C ALA A 187 4.88 10.66 -13.35
N TYR A 188 5.16 9.43 -12.86
CA TYR A 188 6.32 8.66 -13.32
C TYR A 188 6.06 8.04 -14.70
N ASP A 189 7.11 7.88 -15.47
CA ASP A 189 7.02 7.32 -16.83
C ASP A 189 7.12 5.80 -16.76
N TYR A 190 5.95 5.15 -16.74
CA TYR A 190 5.82 3.71 -16.80
C TYR A 190 4.99 3.31 -18.02
N PRO A 191 5.22 2.11 -18.59
CA PRO A 191 4.31 1.55 -19.57
C PRO A 191 2.86 1.49 -19.04
N PRO A 192 1.87 1.72 -19.88
CA PRO A 192 0.48 1.57 -19.48
C PRO A 192 0.19 0.15 -18.96
N LEU A 193 -0.50 0.07 -17.83
CA LEU A 193 -0.92 -1.21 -17.25
C LEU A 193 -2.37 -1.49 -17.64
N ASP A 194 -2.60 -2.61 -18.30
CA ASP A 194 -3.96 -3.07 -18.66
C ASP A 194 -4.59 -3.82 -17.47
N LEU A 195 -5.67 -3.25 -16.94
CA LEU A 195 -6.46 -3.80 -15.84
C LEU A 195 -7.89 -4.14 -16.27
N THR A 196 -8.18 -4.29 -17.57
CA THR A 196 -9.52 -4.53 -18.09
C THR A 196 -10.19 -5.81 -17.57
N ASN A 197 -9.42 -6.75 -17.01
CA ASN A 197 -9.90 -7.96 -16.33
C ASN A 197 -9.59 -7.93 -14.82
N GLY A 198 -9.34 -6.76 -14.25
CA GLY A 198 -8.98 -6.59 -12.85
C GLY A 198 -10.13 -6.10 -11.98
N GLN A 199 -9.84 -5.94 -10.70
CA GLN A 199 -10.69 -5.23 -9.75
C GLN A 199 -9.85 -4.11 -9.12
N LEU A 200 -10.43 -2.91 -9.01
CA LEU A 200 -9.81 -1.80 -8.31
C LEU A 200 -10.35 -1.70 -6.88
N LEU A 201 -9.43 -1.67 -5.92
CA LEU A 201 -9.72 -1.28 -4.56
C LEU A 201 -9.00 0.04 -4.26
N PHE A 202 -9.75 1.00 -3.74
CA PHE A 202 -9.22 2.28 -3.30
C PHE A 202 -9.11 2.27 -1.79
N ILE A 203 -7.87 2.33 -1.30
CA ILE A 203 -7.56 2.16 0.13
C ILE A 203 -7.03 3.48 0.67
N PRO A 204 -7.77 4.15 1.57
CA PRO A 204 -7.29 5.37 2.22
C PRO A 204 -6.15 5.06 3.19
N THR A 205 -5.20 5.98 3.29
CA THR A 205 -4.14 5.94 4.30
C THR A 205 -3.94 7.33 4.90
N THR A 206 -3.41 7.40 6.12
CA THR A 206 -3.10 8.70 6.77
C THR A 206 -1.85 9.37 6.20
N SER A 207 -1.03 8.68 5.43
CA SER A 207 0.08 9.31 4.71
C SER A 207 -0.42 10.22 3.59
N ALA A 208 0.41 11.15 3.12
CA ALA A 208 0.05 12.16 2.11
C ALA A 208 -0.44 11.59 0.77
N ARG A 209 -0.47 10.27 0.61
CA ARG A 209 -0.90 9.60 -0.63
C ARG A 209 -1.78 8.42 -0.28
N GLY A 210 -3.07 8.53 -0.59
CA GLY A 210 -3.97 7.38 -0.60
C GLY A 210 -3.44 6.29 -1.52
N TRP A 211 -3.83 5.05 -1.26
CA TRP A 211 -3.40 3.91 -2.06
C TRP A 211 -4.48 3.48 -3.03
N VAL A 212 -4.03 2.92 -4.14
CA VAL A 212 -4.88 2.18 -5.05
C VAL A 212 -4.31 0.77 -5.15
N GLY A 213 -5.09 -0.19 -4.69
CA GLY A 213 -4.77 -1.60 -4.86
C GLY A 213 -5.53 -2.17 -6.06
N TRP A 214 -4.95 -3.14 -6.75
CA TRP A 214 -5.63 -3.86 -7.83
C TRP A 214 -5.52 -5.36 -7.62
N ARG A 215 -6.55 -6.10 -8.06
CA ARG A 215 -6.55 -7.56 -8.04
C ARG A 215 -6.99 -8.07 -9.40
N ARG A 216 -6.26 -9.06 -9.95
CA ARG A 216 -6.75 -9.82 -11.11
C ARG A 216 -7.67 -10.94 -10.64
N PRO A 217 -8.82 -11.19 -11.28
CA PRO A 217 -9.59 -12.38 -11.01
C PRO A 217 -8.73 -13.62 -11.35
N HIS A 218 -8.58 -14.53 -10.41
CA HIS A 218 -8.00 -15.86 -10.50
C HIS A 218 -6.48 -16.05 -10.65
N ARG A 219 -5.62 -15.04 -10.61
CA ARG A 219 -4.17 -15.29 -10.41
C ARG A 219 -3.54 -14.17 -9.61
N TYR A 220 -2.91 -14.53 -8.51
CA TYR A 220 -1.74 -13.81 -8.02
C TYR A 220 -0.67 -14.00 -9.12
N SER A 221 -0.64 -13.12 -10.07
CA SER A 221 0.45 -13.08 -11.03
C SER A 221 1.52 -12.25 -10.36
N GLY A 222 2.57 -12.92 -10.01
CA GLY A 222 3.82 -12.27 -9.65
C GLY A 222 4.20 -11.18 -10.67
N PRO A 223 5.26 -10.42 -10.43
CA PRO A 223 5.54 -9.12 -10.98
C PRO A 223 5.27 -9.06 -12.48
N ALA A 224 4.45 -8.10 -12.88
CA ALA A 224 4.39 -7.68 -14.29
C ALA A 224 5.80 -7.25 -14.66
N GLY A 225 6.41 -8.00 -15.56
CA GLY A 225 7.80 -7.93 -15.91
C GLY A 225 8.33 -6.51 -16.09
N ARG A 226 9.55 -6.39 -15.68
CA ARG A 226 10.59 -5.36 -15.76
C ARG A 226 10.37 -4.28 -16.81
#